data_700cadf119759d93c48579e56ffbe5db
#
_entry.id   700cadf119759d93c48579e56ffbe5db
#
_cell.length_a   1.000
_cell.length_b   1.000
_cell.length_c   1.000
_cell.angle_alpha   90.00
_cell.angle_beta   90.00
_cell.angle_gamma   90.00
#
_symmetry.space_group_name_H-M   'P 1'
#
loop_
_entity.id
_entity.type
_entity.pdbx_description
1 polymer ?
#
loop_
_entity_poly.entity_id
_entity_poly.type
_entity_poly.pdbx_seq_one_letter_code
_entity_poly.pdbx_strand_id
1 'polypeptide(L)'
;MNGDQIVQPVPDDPKAPLLPLQSPPIHRSQSFNSSIKSIFTLKNLFTLLGPLLCFTIVLFIKFDDAPPSSQNMLGVLAWVFTWWLSEAVPMPITSMSPLFLFPLFGISTADDVAHSYMDDVIALVLGSFILALAVEHYNIHRRLALNVTLMFCGDPLNPPLLLLGICGTTAFISMWMHNTPAAVMMMPVATGILHRFPTEPTQDDVVIKNYSRAVILGVIYSVAIGGMSTLTGTGVNLILVGMWKSYFPEESSISFNTWFFFGFPLTLLLLIALWAILCLLYCSRGSGRALSAYLDKAHLRRELEILGPMAFAEKMILTVFSLQIVLWMTRSITDDIPGWGALFQGRTGEGTVSVMMATLLFIIPNKKQQGEKLMDWNKCKKLPWSIVLLLGAGLAIADGVRSSGLADELSKTLDFLEDAPYLAIAPLVCLISGTLTELITSNNATTTILLPLLIQIAQTMHVHPLLLMVPGAIGAQLAFMLPTATPSNTVGFTTGHIDIKDMIKTGLVLKVAGVVAVTFLMPTLGAIVFRTDRQVLDWKLQLRNCK
;
A
#
# COMPACT_ATOMS: atom_id res chain seq x y z
N MET A 1 -45.33 -33.66 -8.01
CA MET A 1 -46.29 -33.78 -6.90
C MET A 1 -45.52 -34.20 -5.67
N ASN A 2 -45.04 -33.30 -4.89
CA ASN A 2 -44.61 -33.52 -3.49
C ASN A 2 -44.92 -32.19 -2.77
N GLY A 3 -45.86 -32.31 -1.81
CA GLY A 3 -46.47 -31.19 -1.15
C GLY A 3 -45.56 -30.62 -0.05
N ASP A 4 -45.46 -29.32 -0.04
CA ASP A 4 -44.95 -28.53 1.05
C ASP A 4 -45.88 -28.72 2.26
N GLN A 5 -45.39 -29.39 3.31
CA GLN A 5 -46.04 -29.36 4.60
C GLN A 5 -45.66 -28.06 5.31
N ILE A 6 -46.64 -27.17 5.36
CA ILE A 6 -46.60 -26.00 6.25
C ILE A 6 -46.68 -26.48 7.68
N VAL A 7 -45.58 -26.40 8.41
CA VAL A 7 -45.54 -26.66 9.85
C VAL A 7 -46.25 -25.51 10.56
N GLN A 8 -47.41 -25.79 11.16
CA GLN A 8 -48.12 -24.84 12.02
C GLN A 8 -47.31 -24.55 13.30
N PRO A 9 -47.33 -23.35 13.85
CA PRO A 9 -46.64 -23.06 15.10
C PRO A 9 -47.32 -23.79 16.26
N VAL A 10 -46.52 -24.47 17.05
CA VAL A 10 -46.95 -25.14 18.31
C VAL A 10 -47.25 -24.07 19.35
N PRO A 11 -48.33 -24.20 20.16
CA PRO A 11 -48.68 -23.24 21.21
C PRO A 11 -47.59 -23.11 22.27
N ASP A 12 -47.43 -21.90 22.84
CA ASP A 12 -46.48 -21.55 23.90
C ASP A 12 -46.50 -22.51 25.08
N ASP A 13 -45.48 -23.36 25.16
CA ASP A 13 -45.18 -24.13 26.37
C ASP A 13 -44.28 -23.23 27.28
N PRO A 14 -44.74 -22.85 28.48
CA PRO A 14 -43.97 -21.98 29.38
C PRO A 14 -42.65 -22.62 29.88
N LYS A 15 -42.37 -23.85 29.56
CA LYS A 15 -41.14 -24.58 29.91
C LYS A 15 -40.21 -24.85 28.72
N ALA A 16 -40.54 -24.36 27.53
CA ALA A 16 -39.66 -24.52 26.39
C ALA A 16 -38.40 -23.63 26.57
N PRO A 17 -37.19 -24.15 26.30
CA PRO A 17 -35.97 -23.37 26.41
C PRO A 17 -35.98 -22.25 25.38
N LEU A 18 -35.67 -21.01 25.86
CA LEU A 18 -35.66 -19.77 25.09
C LEU A 18 -34.61 -19.73 23.94
N LEU A 19 -33.76 -20.72 23.84
CA LEU A 19 -32.78 -20.85 22.76
C LEU A 19 -33.04 -22.16 22.01
N PRO A 20 -32.97 -22.16 20.67
CA PRO A 20 -33.04 -23.37 19.90
C PRO A 20 -31.93 -24.32 20.38
N LEU A 21 -32.30 -25.54 20.80
CA LEU A 21 -31.36 -26.60 21.12
C LEU A 21 -30.48 -26.80 19.88
N GLN A 22 -29.25 -26.35 19.93
CA GLN A 22 -28.25 -26.76 18.94
C GLN A 22 -28.15 -28.29 19.05
N SER A 23 -28.58 -28.98 18.00
CA SER A 23 -28.33 -30.41 17.89
C SER A 23 -26.84 -30.65 18.18
N PRO A 24 -26.48 -31.57 19.09
CA PRO A 24 -25.08 -31.84 19.36
C PRO A 24 -24.38 -32.14 18.01
N PRO A 25 -23.19 -31.60 17.78
CA PRO A 25 -22.47 -31.86 16.53
C PRO A 25 -22.38 -33.37 16.39
N ILE A 26 -22.90 -33.90 15.29
CA ILE A 26 -22.75 -35.33 14.94
C ILE A 26 -21.24 -35.54 14.85
N HIS A 27 -20.66 -36.14 15.87
CA HIS A 27 -19.30 -36.66 15.85
C HIS A 27 -19.25 -37.76 14.77
N ARG A 28 -19.08 -37.32 13.51
CA ARG A 28 -18.56 -38.22 12.49
C ARG A 28 -17.20 -38.67 13.02
N SER A 29 -17.06 -39.94 13.34
CA SER A 29 -15.76 -40.54 13.59
C SER A 29 -14.89 -40.29 12.36
N GLN A 30 -14.10 -39.22 12.41
CA GLN A 30 -13.11 -38.96 11.37
C GLN A 30 -12.12 -40.10 11.45
N SER A 31 -11.99 -40.85 10.37
CA SER A 31 -11.00 -41.92 10.29
C SER A 31 -9.62 -41.33 10.62
N PHE A 32 -8.82 -42.05 11.39
CA PHE A 32 -7.47 -41.60 11.80
C PHE A 32 -6.63 -41.11 10.61
N ASN A 33 -6.81 -41.72 9.42
CA ASN A 33 -6.18 -41.28 8.16
C ASN A 33 -6.68 -39.92 7.63
N SER A 34 -7.93 -39.51 7.90
CA SER A 34 -8.43 -38.18 7.49
C SER A 34 -7.92 -37.09 8.45
N SER A 35 -7.75 -37.41 9.73
CA SER A 35 -7.11 -36.54 10.71
C SER A 35 -5.64 -36.28 10.39
N ILE A 36 -4.89 -37.35 10.00
CA ILE A 36 -3.48 -37.19 9.60
C ILE A 36 -3.36 -36.32 8.32
N LYS A 37 -4.22 -36.57 7.31
CA LYS A 37 -4.23 -35.73 6.09
C LYS A 37 -4.62 -34.25 6.35
N SER A 38 -5.45 -33.97 7.35
CA SER A 38 -5.78 -32.62 7.73
C SER A 38 -4.64 -31.89 8.49
N ILE A 39 -3.75 -32.64 9.15
CA ILE A 39 -2.56 -32.12 9.82
C ILE A 39 -1.46 -31.83 8.81
N PHE A 40 -1.27 -32.65 7.78
CA PHE A 40 -0.27 -32.43 6.71
C PHE A 40 -0.80 -31.57 5.56
N THR A 41 -1.36 -30.41 5.87
CA THR A 41 -1.61 -29.39 4.85
C THR A 41 -0.30 -28.66 4.53
N LEU A 42 -0.18 -28.16 3.29
CA LEU A 42 1.00 -27.38 2.86
C LEU A 42 1.27 -26.19 3.81
N LYS A 43 0.21 -25.56 4.31
CA LYS A 43 0.30 -24.46 5.28
C LYS A 43 0.93 -24.90 6.60
N ASN A 44 0.50 -26.04 7.14
CA ASN A 44 1.05 -26.58 8.40
C ASN A 44 2.52 -26.98 8.24
N LEU A 45 2.92 -27.45 7.06
CA LEU A 45 4.32 -27.72 6.76
C LEU A 45 5.16 -26.45 6.82
N PHE A 46 4.72 -25.35 6.20
CA PHE A 46 5.42 -24.08 6.25
C PHE A 46 5.40 -23.45 7.65
N THR A 47 4.38 -23.70 8.47
CA THR A 47 4.35 -23.26 9.86
C THR A 47 5.51 -23.85 10.67
N LEU A 48 5.86 -25.11 10.41
CA LEU A 48 7.00 -25.78 11.05
C LEU A 48 8.33 -25.47 10.37
N LEU A 49 8.32 -25.19 9.07
CA LEU A 49 9.53 -24.92 8.30
C LEU A 49 10.23 -23.63 8.78
N GLY A 50 9.49 -22.58 9.13
CA GLY A 50 10.05 -21.33 9.63
C GLY A 50 10.94 -21.53 10.85
N PRO A 51 10.42 -22.07 11.98
CA PRO A 51 11.23 -22.41 13.14
C PRO A 51 12.39 -23.37 12.82
N LEU A 52 12.15 -24.38 11.99
CA LEU A 52 13.19 -25.35 11.61
C LEU A 52 14.36 -24.67 10.89
N LEU A 53 14.08 -23.79 9.94
CA LEU A 53 15.11 -23.00 9.24
C LEU A 53 15.87 -22.10 10.21
N CYS A 54 15.16 -21.43 11.13
CA CYS A 54 15.79 -20.61 12.16
C CYS A 54 16.80 -21.42 12.96
N PHE A 55 16.38 -22.54 13.55
CA PHE A 55 17.26 -23.40 14.33
C PHE A 55 18.40 -24.00 13.51
N THR A 56 18.15 -24.36 12.26
CA THR A 56 19.21 -24.87 11.35
C THR A 56 20.26 -23.78 11.11
N ILE A 57 19.84 -22.56 10.81
CA ILE A 57 20.76 -21.42 10.58
C ILE A 57 21.58 -21.16 11.86
N VAL A 58 20.90 -21.06 13.00
CA VAL A 58 21.56 -20.77 14.30
C VAL A 58 22.54 -21.89 14.72
N LEU A 59 22.34 -23.14 14.29
CA LEU A 59 23.23 -24.24 14.66
C LEU A 59 24.40 -24.44 13.69
N PHE A 60 24.19 -24.23 12.39
CA PHE A 60 25.15 -24.62 11.36
C PHE A 60 25.89 -23.45 10.69
N ILE A 61 25.29 -22.27 10.62
CA ILE A 61 25.94 -21.09 10.05
C ILE A 61 26.69 -20.40 11.19
N LYS A 62 28.01 -20.23 11.03
CA LYS A 62 28.84 -19.45 11.93
C LYS A 62 29.52 -18.35 11.14
N PHE A 63 29.48 -17.15 11.67
CA PHE A 63 30.26 -16.02 11.17
C PHE A 63 31.53 -15.94 12.00
N ASP A 64 32.72 -15.96 11.36
CA ASP A 64 33.98 -16.06 12.05
C ASP A 64 34.33 -14.79 12.86
N ASP A 65 33.90 -13.60 12.41
CA ASP A 65 34.22 -12.30 12.99
C ASP A 65 33.01 -11.52 13.52
N ALA A 66 31.82 -12.14 13.58
CA ALA A 66 30.60 -11.44 13.98
C ALA A 66 30.06 -11.89 15.36
N PRO A 67 29.35 -11.02 16.08
CA PRO A 67 28.71 -11.39 17.33
C PRO A 67 27.63 -12.47 17.11
N PRO A 68 27.36 -13.35 18.09
CA PRO A 68 26.35 -14.39 17.99
C PRO A 68 24.94 -13.86 17.67
N SER A 69 24.67 -12.59 17.99
CA SER A 69 23.42 -11.89 17.66
C SER A 69 23.18 -11.78 16.16
N SER A 70 24.24 -11.67 15.33
CA SER A 70 24.10 -11.63 13.86
C SER A 70 23.54 -12.93 13.31
N GLN A 71 24.05 -14.06 13.78
CA GLN A 71 23.60 -15.38 13.41
C GLN A 71 22.15 -15.63 13.86
N ASN A 72 21.83 -15.25 15.10
CA ASN A 72 20.47 -15.35 15.63
C ASN A 72 19.51 -14.49 14.81
N MET A 73 19.91 -13.27 14.45
CA MET A 73 19.08 -12.39 13.61
C MET A 73 18.82 -12.98 12.23
N LEU A 74 19.83 -13.56 11.59
CA LEU A 74 19.65 -14.25 10.30
C LEU A 74 18.65 -15.40 10.40
N GLY A 75 18.74 -16.20 11.47
CA GLY A 75 17.80 -17.28 11.75
C GLY A 75 16.36 -16.77 11.94
N VAL A 76 16.18 -15.71 12.74
CA VAL A 76 14.87 -15.11 12.98
C VAL A 76 14.32 -14.49 11.71
N LEU A 77 15.13 -13.84 10.87
CA LEU A 77 14.69 -13.34 9.56
C LEU A 77 14.19 -14.47 8.67
N ALA A 78 14.91 -15.58 8.59
CA ALA A 78 14.48 -16.73 7.80
C ALA A 78 13.12 -17.28 8.29
N TRP A 79 12.89 -17.31 9.61
CA TRP A 79 11.61 -17.70 10.18
C TRP A 79 10.48 -16.74 9.77
N VAL A 80 10.62 -15.44 10.04
CA VAL A 80 9.61 -14.43 9.76
C VAL A 80 9.30 -14.37 8.25
N PHE A 81 10.35 -14.38 7.41
CA PHE A 81 10.17 -14.32 5.95
C PHE A 81 9.50 -15.59 5.41
N THR A 82 9.82 -16.77 5.93
CA THR A 82 9.13 -18.01 5.56
C THR A 82 7.64 -17.92 5.83
N TRP A 83 7.24 -17.39 6.97
CA TRP A 83 5.84 -17.22 7.31
C TRP A 83 5.15 -16.12 6.49
N TRP A 84 5.84 -15.01 6.19
CA TRP A 84 5.28 -13.95 5.31
C TRP A 84 5.09 -14.44 3.87
N LEU A 85 6.08 -15.15 3.32
CA LEU A 85 6.03 -15.64 1.94
C LEU A 85 5.01 -16.76 1.72
N SER A 86 4.85 -17.63 2.71
CA SER A 86 3.94 -18.77 2.61
C SER A 86 2.52 -18.48 3.08
N GLU A 87 2.31 -17.33 3.76
CA GLU A 87 1.07 -17.03 4.48
C GLU A 87 0.59 -18.21 5.38
N ALA A 88 1.55 -18.98 5.90
CA ALA A 88 1.27 -20.09 6.79
C ALA A 88 0.59 -19.62 8.08
N VAL A 89 1.01 -18.47 8.58
CA VAL A 89 0.40 -17.72 9.68
C VAL A 89 -0.11 -16.40 9.12
N PRO A 90 -1.28 -15.92 9.54
CA PRO A 90 -1.80 -14.63 9.06
C PRO A 90 -0.78 -13.50 9.22
N MET A 91 -0.62 -12.67 8.16
CA MET A 91 0.39 -11.60 8.11
C MET A 91 0.45 -10.71 9.36
N PRO A 92 -0.67 -10.25 9.96
CA PRO A 92 -0.62 -9.45 11.19
C PRO A 92 0.02 -10.18 12.36
N ILE A 93 -0.23 -11.48 12.50
CA ILE A 93 0.34 -12.30 13.59
C ILE A 93 1.82 -12.55 13.36
N THR A 94 2.21 -12.89 12.12
CA THR A 94 3.62 -13.00 11.74
C THR A 94 4.36 -11.68 12.00
N SER A 95 3.71 -10.54 11.71
CA SER A 95 4.26 -9.21 11.97
C SER A 95 4.42 -8.89 13.47
N MET A 96 3.80 -9.63 14.37
CA MET A 96 4.04 -9.52 15.81
C MET A 96 5.19 -10.42 16.29
N SER A 97 5.73 -11.30 15.45
CA SER A 97 6.77 -12.25 15.88
C SER A 97 8.08 -11.60 16.37
N PRO A 98 8.57 -10.47 15.85
CA PRO A 98 9.73 -9.78 16.42
C PRO A 98 9.59 -9.45 17.91
N LEU A 99 8.37 -9.13 18.39
CA LEU A 99 8.12 -8.79 19.79
C LEU A 99 8.52 -9.90 20.78
N PHE A 100 8.48 -11.17 20.37
CA PHE A 100 8.89 -12.27 21.21
C PHE A 100 10.18 -12.96 20.73
N LEU A 101 10.43 -13.01 19.43
CA LEU A 101 11.64 -13.68 18.91
C LEU A 101 12.90 -12.88 19.23
N PHE A 102 12.90 -11.56 19.11
CA PHE A 102 14.10 -10.76 19.35
C PHE A 102 14.60 -10.85 20.79
N PRO A 103 13.72 -10.70 21.82
CA PRO A 103 14.14 -10.94 23.20
C PRO A 103 14.58 -12.38 23.47
N LEU A 104 13.87 -13.38 22.93
CA LEU A 104 14.20 -14.78 23.15
C LEU A 104 15.53 -15.20 22.53
N PHE A 105 15.90 -14.62 21.39
CA PHE A 105 17.17 -14.88 20.72
C PHE A 105 18.28 -13.87 21.10
N GLY A 106 18.01 -12.97 22.06
CA GLY A 106 19.00 -12.01 22.56
C GLY A 106 19.45 -10.97 21.53
N ILE A 107 18.58 -10.62 20.57
CA ILE A 107 18.86 -9.63 19.51
C ILE A 107 18.64 -8.22 20.05
N SER A 108 17.52 -7.99 20.74
CA SER A 108 17.14 -6.69 21.30
C SER A 108 16.26 -6.88 22.53
N THR A 109 16.13 -5.85 23.37
CA THR A 109 15.25 -5.92 24.54
C THR A 109 13.77 -5.83 24.14
N ALA A 110 12.86 -6.33 24.99
CA ALA A 110 11.42 -6.25 24.72
C ALA A 110 10.93 -4.80 24.60
N ASP A 111 11.50 -3.89 25.38
CA ASP A 111 11.13 -2.46 25.35
C ASP A 111 11.57 -1.81 24.04
N ASP A 112 12.79 -2.06 23.58
CA ASP A 112 13.29 -1.51 22.30
C ASP A 112 12.45 -1.99 21.13
N VAL A 113 12.11 -3.28 21.08
CA VAL A 113 11.25 -3.83 20.04
C VAL A 113 9.86 -3.21 20.10
N ALA A 114 9.28 -3.03 21.29
CA ALA A 114 7.97 -2.41 21.44
C ALA A 114 7.95 -0.95 20.95
N HIS A 115 9.02 -0.20 21.15
CA HIS A 115 9.18 1.16 20.62
C HIS A 115 9.05 1.22 19.09
N SER A 116 9.57 0.24 18.37
CA SER A 116 9.45 0.17 16.91
C SER A 116 8.00 0.03 16.43
N TYR A 117 7.07 -0.45 17.28
CA TYR A 117 5.63 -0.55 16.96
C TYR A 117 4.82 0.69 17.33
N MET A 118 5.41 1.72 17.92
CA MET A 118 4.72 2.97 18.27
C MET A 118 5.67 4.18 18.11
N ASP A 119 6.25 4.32 16.93
CA ASP A 119 7.04 5.49 16.52
C ASP A 119 6.15 6.57 15.86
N ASP A 120 6.71 7.76 15.60
CA ASP A 120 6.02 8.89 14.93
C ASP A 120 5.47 8.50 13.54
N VAL A 121 6.16 7.61 12.80
CA VAL A 121 5.67 7.08 11.52
C VAL A 121 4.39 6.25 11.72
N ILE A 122 4.30 5.47 12.79
CA ILE A 122 3.09 4.71 13.12
C ILE A 122 1.96 5.66 13.55
N ALA A 123 2.27 6.71 14.31
CA ALA A 123 1.31 7.74 14.68
C ALA A 123 0.77 8.49 13.43
N LEU A 124 1.65 8.81 12.46
CA LEU A 124 1.28 9.36 11.15
C LEU A 124 0.25 8.47 10.44
N VAL A 125 0.52 7.18 10.38
CA VAL A 125 -0.35 6.18 9.73
C VAL A 125 -1.71 6.10 10.41
N LEU A 126 -1.73 5.96 11.73
CA LEU A 126 -2.98 5.85 12.50
C LEU A 126 -3.87 7.08 12.32
N GLY A 127 -3.31 8.28 12.46
CA GLY A 127 -4.06 9.52 12.27
C GLY A 127 -4.60 9.66 10.84
N SER A 128 -3.77 9.36 9.83
CA SER A 128 -4.15 9.42 8.41
C SER A 128 -5.25 8.41 8.07
N PHE A 129 -5.19 7.20 8.61
CA PHE A 129 -6.22 6.18 8.38
C PHE A 129 -7.55 6.54 9.01
N ILE A 130 -7.56 7.18 10.18
CA ILE A 130 -8.80 7.68 10.81
C ILE A 130 -9.46 8.75 9.92
N LEU A 131 -8.66 9.67 9.37
CA LEU A 131 -9.15 10.68 8.42
C LEU A 131 -9.67 10.05 7.11
N ALA A 132 -8.94 9.11 6.55
CA ALA A 132 -9.36 8.37 5.37
C ALA A 132 -10.70 7.64 5.59
N LEU A 133 -10.87 7.01 6.76
CA LEU A 133 -12.12 6.37 7.16
C LEU A 133 -13.28 7.36 7.28
N ALA A 134 -13.02 8.59 7.73
CA ALA A 134 -14.03 9.64 7.77
C ALA A 134 -14.44 10.07 6.34
N VAL A 135 -13.49 10.26 5.44
CA VAL A 135 -13.75 10.56 4.02
C VAL A 135 -14.59 9.46 3.36
N GLU A 136 -14.27 8.19 3.67
CA GLU A 136 -15.04 7.03 3.22
C GLU A 136 -16.46 7.04 3.78
N HIS A 137 -16.61 7.17 5.09
CA HIS A 137 -17.89 7.09 5.78
C HIS A 137 -18.92 8.11 5.27
N TYR A 138 -18.47 9.30 4.89
CA TYR A 138 -19.31 10.37 4.37
C TYR A 138 -19.39 10.42 2.84
N ASN A 139 -18.88 9.40 2.13
CA ASN A 139 -18.92 9.28 0.66
C ASN A 139 -18.35 10.50 -0.11
N ILE A 140 -17.40 11.22 0.50
CA ILE A 140 -16.78 12.41 -0.10
C ILE A 140 -16.06 12.03 -1.40
N HIS A 141 -15.40 10.88 -1.41
CA HIS A 141 -14.70 10.31 -2.58
C HIS A 141 -15.65 10.12 -3.78
N ARG A 142 -16.89 9.61 -3.56
CA ARG A 142 -17.88 9.41 -4.61
C ARG A 142 -18.31 10.74 -5.23
N ARG A 143 -18.57 11.75 -4.40
CA ARG A 143 -18.90 13.09 -4.86
C ARG A 143 -17.78 13.72 -5.70
N LEU A 144 -16.54 13.59 -5.23
CA LEU A 144 -15.35 14.07 -5.95
C LEU A 144 -15.22 13.37 -7.30
N ALA A 145 -15.32 12.04 -7.32
CA ALA A 145 -15.23 11.23 -8.53
C ALA A 145 -16.29 11.64 -9.58
N LEU A 146 -17.54 11.79 -9.17
CA LEU A 146 -18.61 12.20 -10.09
C LEU A 146 -18.40 13.61 -10.63
N ASN A 147 -17.96 14.58 -9.79
CA ASN A 147 -17.69 15.94 -10.27
C ASN A 147 -16.57 15.97 -11.32
N VAL A 148 -15.44 15.30 -11.03
CA VAL A 148 -14.31 15.26 -11.98
C VAL A 148 -14.70 14.51 -13.25
N THR A 149 -15.39 13.37 -13.13
CA THR A 149 -15.88 12.61 -14.30
C THR A 149 -16.80 13.46 -15.18
N LEU A 150 -17.68 14.28 -14.58
CA LEU A 150 -18.54 15.22 -15.30
C LEU A 150 -17.75 16.29 -16.07
N MET A 151 -16.65 16.79 -15.50
CA MET A 151 -15.79 17.78 -16.17
C MET A 151 -15.12 17.19 -17.41
N PHE A 152 -14.72 15.92 -17.34
CA PHE A 152 -14.00 15.21 -18.42
C PHE A 152 -14.91 14.43 -19.38
N CYS A 153 -16.22 14.39 -19.15
CA CYS A 153 -17.13 13.61 -19.99
C CYS A 153 -17.18 14.13 -21.44
N GLY A 154 -17.11 15.47 -21.63
CA GLY A 154 -17.30 16.10 -22.94
C GLY A 154 -18.76 16.14 -23.39
N ASP A 155 -19.01 16.87 -24.49
CA ASP A 155 -20.32 16.90 -25.20
C ASP A 155 -20.05 17.26 -26.66
N PRO A 156 -20.03 16.28 -27.58
CA PRO A 156 -20.31 14.84 -27.44
C PRO A 156 -19.26 14.09 -26.61
N LEU A 157 -19.63 12.91 -26.11
CA LEU A 157 -18.77 12.08 -25.27
C LEU A 157 -17.39 11.84 -25.91
N ASN A 158 -16.35 12.11 -25.15
CA ASN A 158 -14.97 11.83 -25.54
C ASN A 158 -14.38 10.71 -24.64
N PRO A 159 -14.36 9.44 -25.11
CA PRO A 159 -13.91 8.31 -24.30
C PRO A 159 -12.48 8.43 -23.77
N PRO A 160 -11.46 8.87 -24.56
CA PRO A 160 -10.12 9.14 -24.04
C PRO A 160 -10.12 10.16 -22.91
N LEU A 161 -10.88 11.25 -23.03
CA LEU A 161 -10.92 12.29 -22.02
C LEU A 161 -11.65 11.82 -20.76
N LEU A 162 -12.75 11.07 -20.91
CA LEU A 162 -13.45 10.45 -19.80
C LEU A 162 -12.56 9.46 -19.04
N LEU A 163 -11.79 8.65 -19.78
CA LEU A 163 -10.81 7.72 -19.19
C LEU A 163 -9.74 8.48 -18.40
N LEU A 164 -9.23 9.61 -18.92
CA LEU A 164 -8.29 10.47 -18.19
C LEU A 164 -8.93 11.00 -16.90
N GLY A 165 -10.18 11.42 -16.93
CA GLY A 165 -10.93 11.87 -15.76
C GLY A 165 -11.06 10.78 -14.70
N ILE A 166 -11.39 9.54 -15.09
CA ILE A 166 -11.49 8.40 -14.18
C ILE A 166 -10.10 8.08 -13.59
N CYS A 167 -9.07 7.95 -14.42
CA CYS A 167 -7.71 7.66 -13.98
C CYS A 167 -7.17 8.77 -13.05
N GLY A 168 -7.33 10.03 -13.43
CA GLY A 168 -6.88 11.18 -12.65
C GLY A 168 -7.59 11.28 -11.29
N THR A 169 -8.91 11.09 -11.26
CA THR A 169 -9.66 11.08 -10.00
C THR A 169 -9.25 9.94 -9.10
N THR A 170 -9.07 8.75 -9.67
CA THR A 170 -8.64 7.57 -8.93
C THR A 170 -7.26 7.77 -8.33
N ALA A 171 -6.30 8.28 -9.12
CA ALA A 171 -4.98 8.61 -8.64
C ALA A 171 -5.02 9.68 -7.54
N PHE A 172 -5.82 10.74 -7.72
CA PHE A 172 -5.97 11.80 -6.72
C PHE A 172 -6.53 11.27 -5.39
N ILE A 173 -7.51 10.39 -5.41
CA ILE A 173 -8.06 9.76 -4.19
C ILE A 173 -7.00 8.88 -3.54
N SER A 174 -6.27 8.09 -4.33
CA SER A 174 -5.23 7.19 -3.82
C SER A 174 -4.00 7.91 -3.27
N MET A 175 -3.77 9.18 -3.60
CA MET A 175 -2.74 9.99 -2.96
C MET A 175 -2.93 10.09 -1.44
N TRP A 176 -4.18 10.05 -0.99
CA TRP A 176 -4.56 10.34 0.40
C TRP A 176 -5.09 9.13 1.15
N MET A 177 -5.31 8.03 0.44
CA MET A 177 -5.89 6.80 0.97
C MET A 177 -5.05 5.62 0.51
N HIS A 178 -4.94 4.61 1.36
CA HIS A 178 -4.25 3.38 0.98
C HIS A 178 -4.87 2.75 -0.28
N ASN A 179 -4.04 2.10 -1.11
CA ASN A 179 -4.41 1.56 -2.42
C ASN A 179 -5.67 0.68 -2.40
N THR A 180 -5.79 -0.26 -1.46
CA THR A 180 -6.92 -1.20 -1.42
C THR A 180 -8.26 -0.50 -1.18
N PRO A 181 -8.44 0.34 -0.13
CA PRO A 181 -9.65 1.14 0.03
C PRO A 181 -9.97 2.02 -1.18
N ALA A 182 -8.96 2.68 -1.76
CA ALA A 182 -9.16 3.53 -2.93
C ALA A 182 -9.71 2.73 -4.13
N ALA A 183 -9.18 1.52 -4.38
CA ALA A 183 -9.68 0.62 -5.42
C ALA A 183 -11.14 0.19 -5.16
N VAL A 184 -11.44 -0.26 -3.93
CA VAL A 184 -12.79 -0.69 -3.54
C VAL A 184 -13.80 0.44 -3.67
N MET A 185 -13.42 1.68 -3.37
CA MET A 185 -14.31 2.85 -3.49
C MET A 185 -14.53 3.30 -4.92
N MET A 186 -13.49 3.24 -5.76
CA MET A 186 -13.58 3.71 -7.14
C MET A 186 -14.19 2.67 -8.08
N MET A 187 -14.09 1.39 -7.75
CA MET A 187 -14.63 0.32 -8.58
C MET A 187 -16.14 0.42 -8.80
N PRO A 188 -17.01 0.66 -7.79
CA PRO A 188 -18.44 0.89 -8.01
C PRO A 188 -18.75 2.10 -8.91
N VAL A 189 -17.93 3.15 -8.87
CA VAL A 189 -18.09 4.30 -9.77
C VAL A 189 -17.79 3.90 -11.20
N ALA A 190 -16.70 3.17 -11.42
CA ALA A 190 -16.32 2.67 -12.74
C ALA A 190 -17.35 1.67 -13.29
N THR A 191 -17.71 0.65 -12.53
CA THR A 191 -18.71 -0.36 -12.94
C THR A 191 -20.10 0.25 -13.14
N GLY A 192 -20.48 1.27 -12.34
CA GLY A 192 -21.72 2.02 -12.53
C GLY A 192 -21.80 2.72 -13.90
N ILE A 193 -20.66 3.18 -14.42
CA ILE A 193 -20.57 3.69 -15.80
C ILE A 193 -20.72 2.53 -16.80
N LEU A 194 -20.06 1.39 -16.54
CA LEU A 194 -20.08 0.24 -17.44
C LEU A 194 -21.44 -0.46 -17.51
N HIS A 195 -22.19 -0.49 -16.43
CA HIS A 195 -23.57 -1.06 -16.41
C HIS A 195 -24.57 -0.32 -17.30
N ARG A 196 -24.20 0.83 -17.86
CA ARG A 196 -25.03 1.56 -18.84
C ARG A 196 -24.89 0.99 -20.24
N PHE A 197 -23.89 0.18 -20.51
CA PHE A 197 -23.71 -0.45 -21.81
C PHE A 197 -24.63 -1.67 -21.96
N PRO A 198 -25.10 -1.96 -23.19
CA PRO A 198 -25.99 -3.08 -23.44
C PRO A 198 -25.28 -4.41 -23.12
N THR A 199 -26.04 -5.33 -22.54
CA THR A 199 -25.60 -6.69 -22.24
C THR A 199 -25.78 -7.62 -23.44
N GLU A 200 -26.67 -7.24 -24.40
CA GLU A 200 -26.90 -8.01 -25.61
C GLU A 200 -25.86 -7.69 -26.69
N PRO A 201 -25.46 -8.69 -27.52
CA PRO A 201 -24.49 -8.47 -28.58
C PRO A 201 -24.93 -7.41 -29.57
N THR A 202 -24.19 -6.32 -29.67
CA THR A 202 -24.41 -5.23 -30.63
C THR A 202 -23.29 -5.18 -31.65
N GLN A 203 -23.46 -4.42 -32.75
CA GLN A 203 -22.39 -4.21 -33.72
C GLN A 203 -21.11 -3.58 -33.09
N ASP A 204 -21.28 -2.87 -31.98
CA ASP A 204 -20.21 -2.16 -31.24
C ASP A 204 -19.66 -2.95 -30.05
N ASP A 205 -20.03 -4.24 -29.91
CA ASP A 205 -19.66 -5.08 -28.73
C ASP A 205 -18.14 -5.11 -28.45
N VAL A 206 -17.32 -5.19 -29.50
CA VAL A 206 -15.86 -5.19 -29.36
C VAL A 206 -15.35 -3.85 -28.81
N VAL A 207 -15.93 -2.73 -29.25
CA VAL A 207 -15.55 -1.39 -28.79
C VAL A 207 -15.93 -1.20 -27.32
N ILE A 208 -17.14 -1.62 -26.95
CA ILE A 208 -17.66 -1.55 -25.58
C ILE A 208 -16.81 -2.40 -24.65
N LYS A 209 -16.51 -3.65 -25.01
CA LYS A 209 -15.66 -4.55 -24.21
C LYS A 209 -14.25 -3.99 -24.03
N ASN A 210 -13.64 -3.46 -25.09
CA ASN A 210 -12.32 -2.86 -25.01
C ASN A 210 -12.32 -1.63 -24.09
N TYR A 211 -13.33 -0.76 -24.22
CA TYR A 211 -13.44 0.41 -23.34
C TYR A 211 -13.67 0.01 -21.88
N SER A 212 -14.47 -1.01 -21.62
CA SER A 212 -14.69 -1.56 -20.28
C SER A 212 -13.37 -2.07 -19.66
N ARG A 213 -12.55 -2.78 -20.45
CA ARG A 213 -11.21 -3.18 -20.04
C ARG A 213 -10.34 -1.98 -19.68
N ALA A 214 -10.34 -0.95 -20.54
CA ALA A 214 -9.58 0.27 -20.30
C ALA A 214 -9.96 0.96 -18.99
N VAL A 215 -11.26 1.05 -18.70
CA VAL A 215 -11.77 1.70 -17.48
C VAL A 215 -11.35 0.92 -16.24
N ILE A 216 -11.52 -0.40 -16.21
CA ILE A 216 -11.14 -1.21 -15.03
C ILE A 216 -9.63 -1.22 -14.83
N LEU A 217 -8.83 -1.44 -15.88
CA LEU A 217 -7.36 -1.34 -15.81
C LEU A 217 -6.92 0.05 -15.39
N GLY A 218 -7.59 1.09 -15.92
CA GLY A 218 -7.36 2.48 -15.55
C GLY A 218 -7.53 2.72 -14.06
N VAL A 219 -8.59 2.19 -13.45
CA VAL A 219 -8.82 2.33 -12.01
C VAL A 219 -7.72 1.62 -11.19
N ILE A 220 -7.48 0.33 -11.41
CA ILE A 220 -6.55 -0.44 -10.57
C ILE A 220 -5.10 0.07 -10.67
N TYR A 221 -4.65 0.47 -11.86
CA TYR A 221 -3.30 0.97 -12.03
C TYR A 221 -3.14 2.42 -11.56
N SER A 222 -4.17 3.26 -11.76
CA SER A 222 -4.16 4.63 -11.23
C SER A 222 -4.15 4.68 -9.71
N VAL A 223 -4.74 3.68 -9.04
CA VAL A 223 -4.64 3.54 -7.58
C VAL A 223 -3.19 3.35 -7.15
N ALA A 224 -2.47 2.41 -7.74
CA ALA A 224 -1.08 2.15 -7.40
C ALA A 224 -0.18 3.36 -7.73
N ILE A 225 -0.38 3.98 -8.89
CA ILE A 225 0.36 5.16 -9.34
C ILE A 225 0.09 6.35 -8.40
N GLY A 226 -1.18 6.62 -8.06
CA GLY A 226 -1.55 7.71 -7.15
C GLY A 226 -0.94 7.57 -5.77
N GLY A 227 -0.91 6.35 -5.23
CA GLY A 227 -0.31 6.04 -3.94
C GLY A 227 1.19 6.36 -3.85
N MET A 228 1.91 6.38 -4.98
CA MET A 228 3.34 6.73 -5.00
C MET A 228 3.61 8.21 -4.70
N SER A 229 2.63 9.10 -4.89
CA SER A 229 2.83 10.56 -4.86
C SER A 229 3.05 11.12 -3.46
N THR A 230 2.47 10.53 -2.43
CA THR A 230 2.56 11.01 -1.04
C THR A 230 3.01 9.92 -0.10
N LEU A 231 3.49 10.29 1.08
CA LEU A 231 3.90 9.32 2.10
C LEU A 231 2.75 8.41 2.53
N THR A 232 1.56 8.96 2.67
CA THR A 232 0.38 8.26 3.22
C THR A 232 -0.40 7.45 2.18
N GLY A 233 -0.11 7.63 0.89
CA GLY A 233 -0.82 6.94 -0.19
C GLY A 233 -0.56 5.43 -0.22
N THR A 234 0.60 4.97 0.24
CA THR A 234 0.93 3.55 0.31
C THR A 234 1.83 3.20 1.48
N GLY A 235 1.68 1.99 2.03
CA GLY A 235 2.54 1.48 3.09
C GLY A 235 4.01 1.36 2.67
N VAL A 236 4.29 1.16 1.38
CA VAL A 236 5.66 1.09 0.84
C VAL A 236 6.46 2.35 1.13
N ASN A 237 5.87 3.53 0.90
CA ASN A 237 6.52 4.82 1.15
C ASN A 237 6.82 5.00 2.65
N LEU A 238 5.87 4.59 3.49
CA LEU A 238 6.00 4.66 4.95
C LEU A 238 7.09 3.71 5.47
N ILE A 239 7.19 2.49 4.92
CA ILE A 239 8.26 1.52 5.23
C ILE A 239 9.61 2.12 4.86
N LEU A 240 9.73 2.73 3.68
CA LEU A 240 10.97 3.36 3.24
C LEU A 240 11.40 4.48 4.20
N VAL A 241 10.50 5.39 4.54
CA VAL A 241 10.81 6.52 5.45
C VAL A 241 11.14 6.02 6.85
N GLY A 242 10.40 5.03 7.35
CA GLY A 242 10.69 4.43 8.65
C GLY A 242 12.05 3.77 8.70
N MET A 243 12.40 2.98 7.68
CA MET A 243 13.73 2.36 7.57
C MET A 243 14.84 3.38 7.38
N TRP A 244 14.62 4.43 6.59
CA TRP A 244 15.57 5.53 6.46
C TRP A 244 15.89 6.15 7.84
N LYS A 245 14.87 6.48 8.60
CA LYS A 245 15.03 7.05 9.95
C LYS A 245 15.72 6.10 10.92
N SER A 246 15.43 4.79 10.84
CA SER A 246 16.05 3.78 11.69
C SER A 246 17.53 3.56 11.35
N TYR A 247 17.88 3.42 10.08
CA TYR A 247 19.27 3.19 9.66
C TYR A 247 20.14 4.44 9.73
N PHE A 248 19.56 5.63 9.49
CA PHE A 248 20.29 6.90 9.39
C PHE A 248 19.66 7.98 10.29
N PRO A 249 19.65 7.82 11.63
CA PRO A 249 18.99 8.74 12.56
C PRO A 249 19.62 10.14 12.58
N GLU A 250 20.92 10.24 12.23
CA GLU A 250 21.65 11.52 12.15
C GLU A 250 21.38 12.30 10.86
N GLU A 251 20.85 11.62 9.83
CA GLU A 251 20.60 12.23 8.54
C GLU A 251 19.26 12.98 8.52
N SER A 252 19.11 13.89 7.55
CA SER A 252 17.86 14.63 7.36
C SER A 252 16.69 13.67 7.11
N SER A 253 15.61 13.82 7.87
CA SER A 253 14.41 12.99 7.70
C SER A 253 13.75 13.28 6.36
N ILE A 254 13.30 12.23 5.66
CA ILE A 254 12.44 12.39 4.48
C ILE A 254 11.09 12.92 4.94
N SER A 255 10.87 14.22 4.75
CA SER A 255 9.62 14.88 5.12
C SER A 255 8.51 14.61 4.09
N PHE A 256 7.27 14.94 4.46
CA PHE A 256 6.14 14.88 3.52
C PHE A 256 6.41 15.71 2.25
N ASN A 257 6.99 16.90 2.40
CA ASN A 257 7.36 17.76 1.28
C ASN A 257 8.43 17.15 0.40
N THR A 258 9.52 16.65 1.00
CA THR A 258 10.62 16.04 0.28
C THR A 258 10.11 14.89 -0.59
N TRP A 259 9.28 14.00 -0.01
CA TRP A 259 8.68 12.92 -0.78
C TRP A 259 7.75 13.42 -1.87
N PHE A 260 6.87 14.39 -1.56
CA PHE A 260 5.90 14.92 -2.51
C PHE A 260 6.55 15.55 -3.74
N PHE A 261 7.63 16.30 -3.56
CA PHE A 261 8.34 16.93 -4.68
C PHE A 261 9.00 15.92 -5.63
N PHE A 262 9.29 14.73 -5.18
CA PHE A 262 9.75 13.62 -6.02
C PHE A 262 8.59 12.75 -6.53
N GLY A 263 7.72 12.32 -5.64
CA GLY A 263 6.65 11.36 -5.92
C GLY A 263 5.55 11.90 -6.83
N PHE A 264 5.17 13.17 -6.67
CA PHE A 264 4.10 13.77 -7.48
C PHE A 264 4.48 13.92 -8.97
N PRO A 265 5.67 14.43 -9.35
CA PRO A 265 6.12 14.43 -10.75
C PRO A 265 6.22 13.04 -11.35
N LEU A 266 6.71 12.05 -10.60
CA LEU A 266 6.75 10.65 -11.03
C LEU A 266 5.33 10.11 -11.29
N THR A 267 4.41 10.35 -10.36
CA THR A 267 2.99 9.96 -10.48
C THR A 267 2.34 10.58 -11.71
N LEU A 268 2.57 11.86 -11.95
CA LEU A 268 2.00 12.57 -13.11
C LEU A 268 2.52 11.97 -14.43
N LEU A 269 3.82 11.69 -14.51
CA LEU A 269 4.44 11.06 -15.69
C LEU A 269 3.87 9.67 -15.94
N LEU A 270 3.75 8.84 -14.89
CA LEU A 270 3.21 7.48 -14.99
C LEU A 270 1.70 7.49 -15.30
N LEU A 271 0.94 8.44 -14.78
CA LEU A 271 -0.49 8.60 -15.08
C LEU A 271 -0.72 8.95 -16.55
N ILE A 272 0.09 9.86 -17.11
CA ILE A 272 0.05 10.20 -18.53
C ILE A 272 0.45 8.99 -19.37
N ALA A 273 1.50 8.26 -18.98
CA ALA A 273 1.92 7.04 -19.65
C ALA A 273 0.81 5.96 -19.62
N LEU A 274 0.19 5.73 -18.47
CA LEU A 274 -0.94 4.80 -18.34
C LEU A 274 -2.09 5.20 -19.26
N TRP A 275 -2.50 6.46 -19.21
CA TRP A 275 -3.58 6.96 -20.06
C TRP A 275 -3.27 6.78 -21.55
N ALA A 276 -2.04 7.11 -21.99
CA ALA A 276 -1.62 6.93 -23.38
C ALA A 276 -1.63 5.45 -23.78
N ILE A 277 -1.10 4.55 -22.94
CA ILE A 277 -1.10 3.11 -23.16
C ILE A 277 -2.52 2.58 -23.30
N LEU A 278 -3.44 2.95 -22.40
CA LEU A 278 -4.82 2.51 -22.44
C LEU A 278 -5.55 3.04 -23.69
N CYS A 279 -5.31 4.30 -24.05
CA CYS A 279 -5.87 4.87 -25.28
C CYS A 279 -5.39 4.15 -26.55
N LEU A 280 -4.10 3.86 -26.62
CA LEU A 280 -3.49 3.17 -27.77
C LEU A 280 -3.96 1.70 -27.90
N LEU A 281 -4.13 1.01 -26.77
CA LEU A 281 -4.49 -0.41 -26.78
C LEU A 281 -5.99 -0.67 -26.90
N TYR A 282 -6.83 0.20 -26.33
CA TYR A 282 -8.27 -0.07 -26.13
C TYR A 282 -9.22 0.98 -26.70
N CYS A 283 -8.77 2.23 -26.98
CA CYS A 283 -9.63 3.25 -27.56
C CYS A 283 -9.45 3.30 -29.07
N SER A 284 -10.35 2.66 -29.84
CA SER A 284 -10.33 2.71 -31.30
C SER A 284 -10.84 4.05 -31.85
N ARG A 285 -10.41 4.41 -33.07
CA ARG A 285 -10.97 5.56 -33.81
C ARG A 285 -12.46 5.31 -34.07
N GLY A 286 -13.34 6.15 -33.52
CA GLY A 286 -14.81 6.01 -33.63
C GLY A 286 -15.51 5.54 -32.35
N SER A 287 -14.77 5.14 -31.31
CA SER A 287 -15.36 4.75 -30.02
C SER A 287 -16.28 5.81 -29.41
N GLY A 288 -16.05 7.10 -29.71
CA GLY A 288 -16.91 8.19 -29.24
C GLY A 288 -18.36 8.09 -29.73
N ARG A 289 -18.57 7.72 -31.00
CA ARG A 289 -19.94 7.57 -31.54
C ARG A 289 -20.64 6.36 -30.96
N ALA A 290 -19.97 5.25 -30.86
CA ALA A 290 -20.51 4.02 -30.30
C ALA A 290 -20.92 4.17 -28.84
N LEU A 291 -20.06 4.83 -28.03
CA LEU A 291 -20.30 4.99 -26.60
C LEU A 291 -21.23 6.13 -26.23
N SER A 292 -21.33 7.20 -27.06
CA SER A 292 -22.24 8.33 -26.84
C SER A 292 -23.73 7.95 -26.94
N ALA A 293 -24.05 6.84 -27.58
CA ALA A 293 -25.42 6.33 -27.63
C ALA A 293 -25.90 5.80 -26.24
N TYR A 294 -24.98 5.39 -25.38
CA TYR A 294 -25.31 4.73 -24.11
C TYR A 294 -24.93 5.55 -22.88
N LEU A 295 -23.97 6.44 -23.01
CA LEU A 295 -23.50 7.27 -21.91
C LEU A 295 -23.67 8.75 -22.24
N ASP A 296 -24.48 9.42 -21.43
CA ASP A 296 -24.76 10.85 -21.55
C ASP A 296 -24.36 11.58 -20.26
N LYS A 297 -23.88 12.80 -20.40
CA LYS A 297 -23.56 13.73 -19.31
C LYS A 297 -24.72 13.94 -18.34
N ALA A 298 -25.94 13.89 -18.84
CA ALA A 298 -27.16 14.01 -18.04
C ALA A 298 -27.30 12.90 -17.00
N HIS A 299 -26.87 11.68 -17.32
CA HIS A 299 -26.91 10.57 -16.37
C HIS A 299 -25.92 10.75 -15.21
N LEU A 300 -24.69 11.15 -15.50
CA LEU A 300 -23.70 11.45 -14.46
C LEU A 300 -24.15 12.59 -13.55
N ARG A 301 -24.84 13.58 -14.13
CA ARG A 301 -25.42 14.70 -13.38
C ARG A 301 -26.53 14.24 -12.43
N ARG A 302 -27.40 13.34 -12.86
CA ARG A 302 -28.43 12.73 -12.00
C ARG A 302 -27.84 11.96 -10.82
N GLU A 303 -26.77 11.19 -11.03
CA GLU A 303 -26.05 10.52 -9.93
C GLU A 303 -25.52 11.51 -8.91
N LEU A 304 -25.01 12.66 -9.36
CA LEU A 304 -24.56 13.73 -8.46
C LEU A 304 -25.74 14.41 -7.74
N GLU A 305 -26.87 14.62 -8.42
CA GLU A 305 -28.09 15.19 -7.85
C GLU A 305 -28.68 14.29 -6.74
N ILE A 306 -28.61 12.96 -6.90
CA ILE A 306 -29.04 11.98 -5.87
C ILE A 306 -28.23 12.14 -4.59
N LEU A 307 -26.94 12.51 -4.67
CA LEU A 307 -26.12 12.79 -3.48
C LEU A 307 -26.56 14.06 -2.73
N GLY A 308 -27.36 14.91 -3.38
CA GLY A 308 -27.84 16.16 -2.80
C GLY A 308 -26.73 17.20 -2.51
N PRO A 309 -27.07 18.30 -1.79
CA PRO A 309 -26.09 19.32 -1.44
C PRO A 309 -25.09 18.79 -0.40
N MET A 310 -23.88 19.37 -0.36
CA MET A 310 -22.85 19.00 0.62
C MET A 310 -23.36 19.23 2.06
N ALA A 311 -23.38 18.15 2.83
CA ALA A 311 -23.74 18.20 4.24
C ALA A 311 -22.69 18.92 5.09
N PHE A 312 -23.09 19.43 6.26
CA PHE A 312 -22.16 20.08 7.19
C PHE A 312 -20.99 19.17 7.56
N ALA A 313 -21.23 17.88 7.81
CA ALA A 313 -20.21 16.90 8.15
C ALA A 313 -19.17 16.74 7.01
N GLU A 314 -19.62 16.65 5.75
CA GLU A 314 -18.74 16.57 4.58
C GLU A 314 -17.82 17.79 4.48
N LYS A 315 -18.37 18.99 4.69
CA LYS A 315 -17.59 20.25 4.67
C LYS A 315 -16.55 20.28 5.78
N MET A 316 -16.93 19.89 6.99
CA MET A 316 -16.01 19.88 8.14
C MET A 316 -14.87 18.87 7.95
N ILE A 317 -15.16 17.67 7.44
CA ILE A 317 -14.13 16.67 7.17
C ILE A 317 -13.17 17.17 6.10
N LEU A 318 -13.66 17.75 5.01
CA LEU A 318 -12.81 18.35 3.99
C LEU A 318 -11.96 19.50 4.55
N THR A 319 -12.52 20.32 5.45
CA THR A 319 -11.76 21.39 6.11
C THR A 319 -10.63 20.83 6.97
N VAL A 320 -10.91 19.83 7.82
CA VAL A 320 -9.91 19.17 8.68
C VAL A 320 -8.83 18.50 7.82
N PHE A 321 -9.24 17.82 6.76
CA PHE A 321 -8.34 17.16 5.83
C PHE A 321 -7.44 18.15 5.07
N SER A 322 -8.01 19.23 4.55
CA SER A 322 -7.24 20.29 3.88
C SER A 322 -6.27 20.96 4.85
N LEU A 323 -6.69 21.21 6.09
CA LEU A 323 -5.84 21.78 7.12
C LEU A 323 -4.67 20.85 7.46
N GLN A 324 -4.90 19.54 7.54
CA GLN A 324 -3.82 18.57 7.73
C GLN A 324 -2.77 18.66 6.63
N ILE A 325 -3.19 18.71 5.36
CA ILE A 325 -2.28 18.84 4.22
C ILE A 325 -1.46 20.13 4.34
N VAL A 326 -2.12 21.25 4.61
CA VAL A 326 -1.43 22.54 4.80
C VAL A 326 -0.43 22.47 5.94
N LEU A 327 -0.78 21.88 7.07
CA LEU A 327 0.11 21.73 8.21
C LEU A 327 1.31 20.81 7.88
N TRP A 328 1.13 19.73 7.13
CA TRP A 328 2.25 18.90 6.67
C TRP A 328 3.17 19.67 5.73
N MET A 329 2.61 20.34 4.73
CA MET A 329 3.38 21.09 3.73
C MET A 329 4.12 22.30 4.30
N THR A 330 3.63 22.88 5.40
CA THR A 330 4.22 24.07 6.02
C THR A 330 5.00 23.81 7.30
N ARG A 331 5.09 22.54 7.74
CA ARG A 331 5.85 22.14 8.94
C ARG A 331 7.35 22.42 8.78
N SER A 332 7.91 22.03 7.65
CA SER A 332 9.27 22.29 7.23
C SER A 332 9.24 22.57 5.74
N ILE A 333 9.51 23.78 5.32
CA ILE A 333 9.40 24.18 3.91
C ILE A 333 10.68 23.81 3.16
N THR A 334 11.81 24.32 3.64
CA THR A 334 13.17 23.97 3.20
C THR A 334 14.11 24.06 4.41
N ASP A 335 15.35 23.58 4.27
CA ASP A 335 16.32 23.69 5.36
C ASP A 335 16.66 25.15 5.69
N ASP A 336 16.56 26.05 4.69
CA ASP A 336 16.84 27.48 4.84
C ASP A 336 15.62 28.28 5.34
N ILE A 337 14.40 27.78 5.11
CA ILE A 337 13.15 28.43 5.50
C ILE A 337 12.45 27.53 6.53
N PRO A 338 12.60 27.85 7.82
CA PRO A 338 11.93 27.07 8.85
C PRO A 338 10.41 27.24 8.74
N GLY A 339 9.67 26.13 8.76
CA GLY A 339 8.22 26.14 8.86
C GLY A 339 7.74 26.33 10.30
N TRP A 340 6.42 26.18 10.52
CA TRP A 340 5.82 26.30 11.86
C TRP A 340 6.40 25.30 12.87
N GLY A 341 6.94 24.16 12.43
CA GLY A 341 7.60 23.18 13.30
C GLY A 341 8.77 23.74 14.11
N ALA A 342 9.43 24.78 13.59
CA ALA A 342 10.51 25.48 14.31
C ALA A 342 10.03 26.19 15.58
N LEU A 343 8.76 26.61 15.63
CA LEU A 343 8.16 27.22 16.83
C LEU A 343 8.16 26.24 18.03
N PHE A 344 8.18 24.95 17.77
CA PHE A 344 8.20 23.89 18.78
C PHE A 344 9.57 23.23 18.89
N GLN A 345 10.65 23.89 18.44
CA GLN A 345 12.03 23.38 18.53
C GLN A 345 12.23 22.03 17.84
N GLY A 346 11.51 21.75 16.75
CA GLY A 346 11.59 20.48 16.03
C GLY A 346 10.94 19.27 16.73
N ARG A 347 10.29 19.48 17.88
CA ARG A 347 9.66 18.38 18.66
C ARG A 347 8.37 17.85 18.02
N THR A 348 7.80 18.55 17.04
CA THR A 348 6.58 18.12 16.36
C THR A 348 6.92 17.31 15.12
N GLY A 349 6.41 16.08 15.05
CA GLY A 349 6.48 15.20 13.87
C GLY A 349 5.24 15.33 12.97
N GLU A 350 5.26 14.63 11.85
CA GLU A 350 4.12 14.50 10.95
C GLU A 350 3.01 13.66 11.59
N GLY A 351 3.40 12.68 12.41
CA GLY A 351 2.48 11.89 13.23
C GLY A 351 1.73 12.73 14.24
N THR A 352 2.40 13.70 14.88
CA THR A 352 1.76 14.65 15.80
C THR A 352 0.60 15.39 15.13
N VAL A 353 0.81 15.89 13.91
CA VAL A 353 -0.23 16.59 13.12
C VAL A 353 -1.38 15.65 12.80
N SER A 354 -1.07 14.45 12.35
CA SER A 354 -2.07 13.45 11.94
C SER A 354 -3.00 13.06 13.08
N VAL A 355 -2.43 12.76 14.25
CA VAL A 355 -3.22 12.39 15.43
C VAL A 355 -4.03 13.58 15.94
N MET A 356 -3.46 14.80 15.94
CA MET A 356 -4.18 16.02 16.32
C MET A 356 -5.40 16.25 15.41
N MET A 357 -5.23 16.15 14.09
CA MET A 357 -6.34 16.32 13.14
C MET A 357 -7.38 15.21 13.25
N ALA A 358 -6.95 13.96 13.42
CA ALA A 358 -7.84 12.84 13.66
C ALA A 358 -8.67 13.04 14.94
N THR A 359 -8.05 13.52 16.02
CA THR A 359 -8.73 13.79 17.30
C THR A 359 -9.84 14.83 17.14
N LEU A 360 -9.66 15.84 16.29
CA LEU A 360 -10.71 16.85 16.03
C LEU A 360 -12.00 16.22 15.50
N LEU A 361 -11.92 15.12 14.74
CA LEU A 361 -13.11 14.43 14.23
C LEU A 361 -14.00 13.83 15.33
N PHE A 362 -13.42 13.49 16.49
CA PHE A 362 -14.15 12.98 17.66
C PHE A 362 -14.72 14.11 18.54
N ILE A 363 -14.28 15.35 18.31
CA ILE A 363 -14.73 16.52 19.07
C ILE A 363 -15.84 17.26 18.32
N ILE A 364 -15.69 17.43 16.99
CA ILE A 364 -16.61 18.20 16.17
C ILE A 364 -17.98 17.51 16.09
N PRO A 365 -19.11 18.21 16.43
CA PRO A 365 -20.43 17.61 16.42
C PRO A 365 -20.93 17.36 14.98
N ASN A 366 -21.62 16.24 14.79
CA ASN A 366 -22.39 15.97 13.59
C ASN A 366 -23.79 16.55 13.76
N LYS A 367 -24.12 17.61 13.03
CA LYS A 367 -25.41 18.30 13.18
C LYS A 367 -26.64 17.48 12.72
N LYS A 368 -26.47 16.24 12.28
CA LYS A 368 -27.60 15.37 11.87
C LYS A 368 -28.37 14.80 13.06
N GLN A 369 -27.68 14.45 14.15
CA GLN A 369 -28.30 13.91 15.36
C GLN A 369 -27.67 14.58 16.60
N GLN A 370 -28.50 14.90 17.60
CA GLN A 370 -28.00 15.49 18.85
C GLN A 370 -27.06 14.51 19.57
N GLY A 371 -25.86 14.97 19.90
CA GLY A 371 -24.86 14.18 20.63
C GLY A 371 -23.88 13.39 19.77
N GLU A 372 -24.15 13.19 18.47
CA GLU A 372 -23.20 12.53 17.57
C GLU A 372 -22.03 13.43 17.19
N LYS A 373 -20.84 12.82 17.06
CA LYS A 373 -19.62 13.43 16.54
C LYS A 373 -19.39 13.00 15.09
N LEU A 374 -18.44 13.65 14.38
CA LEU A 374 -18.10 13.27 13.02
C LEU A 374 -17.56 11.83 12.95
N MET A 375 -16.76 11.42 13.95
CA MET A 375 -16.28 10.04 14.07
C MET A 375 -16.63 9.45 15.43
N ASP A 376 -16.78 8.12 15.45
CA ASP A 376 -16.98 7.29 16.63
C ASP A 376 -15.92 6.19 16.69
N TRP A 377 -15.48 5.83 17.90
CA TRP A 377 -14.47 4.81 18.11
C TRP A 377 -14.84 3.44 17.49
N ASN A 378 -16.12 3.09 17.48
CA ASN A 378 -16.58 1.86 16.84
C ASN A 378 -16.28 1.79 15.34
N LYS A 379 -16.25 2.94 14.64
CA LYS A 379 -15.86 3.03 13.24
C LYS A 379 -14.38 2.72 13.04
N CYS A 380 -13.54 3.08 14.00
CA CYS A 380 -12.09 2.83 13.99
C CYS A 380 -11.72 1.34 14.09
N LYS A 381 -12.65 0.46 14.44
CA LYS A 381 -12.44 -1.01 14.36
C LYS A 381 -12.15 -1.49 12.92
N LYS A 382 -12.55 -0.70 11.92
CA LYS A 382 -12.30 -0.98 10.50
C LYS A 382 -10.93 -0.53 10.01
N LEU A 383 -10.08 0.05 10.87
CA LEU A 383 -8.72 0.42 10.51
C LEU A 383 -7.93 -0.81 10.04
N PRO A 384 -7.07 -0.66 9.03
CA PRO A 384 -6.26 -1.76 8.52
C PRO A 384 -5.08 -2.05 9.47
N TRP A 385 -5.36 -2.61 10.64
CA TRP A 385 -4.39 -2.95 11.69
C TRP A 385 -3.23 -3.82 11.18
N SER A 386 -3.47 -4.63 10.17
CA SER A 386 -2.43 -5.44 9.51
C SER A 386 -1.29 -4.61 8.98
N ILE A 387 -1.58 -3.42 8.43
CA ILE A 387 -0.55 -2.52 7.88
C ILE A 387 0.24 -1.88 9.02
N VAL A 388 -0.44 -1.47 10.09
CA VAL A 388 0.19 -0.87 11.27
C VAL A 388 1.19 -1.84 11.89
N LEU A 389 0.77 -3.10 12.11
CA LEU A 389 1.63 -4.14 12.67
C LEU A 389 2.78 -4.51 11.72
N LEU A 390 2.54 -4.58 10.42
CA LEU A 390 3.58 -4.85 9.43
C LEU A 390 4.65 -3.76 9.40
N LEU A 391 4.23 -2.49 9.50
CA LEU A 391 5.15 -1.36 9.61
C LEU A 391 6.03 -1.48 10.86
N GLY A 392 5.42 -1.72 12.03
CA GLY A 392 6.16 -1.93 13.28
C GLY A 392 7.17 -3.07 13.18
N ALA A 393 6.76 -4.20 12.57
CA ALA A 393 7.68 -5.32 12.31
C ALA A 393 8.84 -4.92 11.39
N GLY A 394 8.56 -4.15 10.34
CA GLY A 394 9.59 -3.66 9.42
C GLY A 394 10.62 -2.79 10.12
N LEU A 395 10.18 -1.87 10.99
CA LEU A 395 11.07 -1.03 11.81
C LEU A 395 11.87 -1.87 12.80
N ALA A 396 11.23 -2.79 13.52
CA ALA A 396 11.91 -3.69 14.45
C ALA A 396 12.98 -4.56 13.75
N ILE A 397 12.68 -5.07 12.54
CA ILE A 397 13.64 -5.83 11.73
C ILE A 397 14.81 -4.94 11.31
N ALA A 398 14.55 -3.72 10.88
CA ALA A 398 15.58 -2.77 10.50
C ALA A 398 16.55 -2.50 11.68
N ASP A 399 16.01 -2.20 12.86
CA ASP A 399 16.78 -2.00 14.08
C ASP A 399 17.52 -3.26 14.51
N GLY A 400 16.89 -4.43 14.40
CA GLY A 400 17.50 -5.72 14.72
C GLY A 400 18.66 -6.08 13.80
N VAL A 401 18.55 -5.87 12.49
CA VAL A 401 19.64 -6.10 11.52
C VAL A 401 20.84 -5.20 11.83
N ARG A 402 20.58 -3.94 12.19
CA ARG A 402 21.62 -2.97 12.53
C ARG A 402 22.29 -3.32 13.87
N SER A 403 21.51 -3.51 14.93
CA SER A 403 22.02 -3.73 16.30
C SER A 403 22.71 -5.08 16.46
N SER A 404 22.35 -6.09 15.68
CA SER A 404 22.95 -7.42 15.72
C SER A 404 24.29 -7.52 15.00
N GLY A 405 24.68 -6.53 14.17
CA GLY A 405 25.85 -6.60 13.30
C GLY A 405 25.68 -7.47 12.05
N LEU A 406 24.45 -7.96 11.77
CA LEU A 406 24.16 -8.73 10.56
C LEU A 406 24.37 -7.90 9.29
N ALA A 407 24.16 -6.59 9.39
CA ALA A 407 24.38 -5.64 8.31
C ALA A 407 25.79 -5.75 7.72
N ASP A 408 26.82 -5.78 8.57
CA ASP A 408 28.22 -5.84 8.15
C ASP A 408 28.55 -7.16 7.46
N GLU A 409 27.98 -8.28 7.92
CA GLU A 409 28.18 -9.58 7.30
C GLU A 409 27.51 -9.69 5.91
N LEU A 410 26.34 -9.08 5.76
CA LEU A 410 25.68 -9.00 4.46
C LEU A 410 26.50 -8.16 3.48
N SER A 411 27.07 -7.04 3.92
CA SER A 411 27.94 -6.19 3.08
C SER A 411 29.13 -6.98 2.54
N LYS A 412 29.86 -7.72 3.39
CA LYS A 412 31.00 -8.56 2.95
C LYS A 412 30.60 -9.56 1.85
N THR A 413 29.40 -10.11 1.93
CA THR A 413 28.89 -11.07 0.92
C THR A 413 28.60 -10.40 -0.43
N LEU A 414 28.37 -9.08 -0.42
CA LEU A 414 27.96 -8.30 -1.59
C LEU A 414 29.12 -7.52 -2.24
N ASP A 415 30.37 -7.71 -1.79
CA ASP A 415 31.57 -6.99 -2.26
C ASP A 415 31.76 -7.08 -3.79
N PHE A 416 31.23 -8.13 -4.43
CA PHE A 416 31.28 -8.26 -5.90
C PHE A 416 30.48 -7.17 -6.66
N LEU A 417 29.65 -6.40 -5.95
CA LEU A 417 28.88 -5.29 -6.52
C LEU A 417 29.57 -3.93 -6.41
N GLU A 418 30.73 -3.84 -5.75
CA GLU A 418 31.43 -2.58 -5.46
C GLU A 418 31.66 -1.74 -6.74
N ASP A 419 32.09 -2.36 -7.82
CA ASP A 419 32.40 -1.70 -9.09
C ASP A 419 31.22 -1.59 -10.05
N ALA A 420 30.01 -2.02 -9.66
CA ALA A 420 28.87 -2.05 -10.56
C ALA A 420 28.31 -0.63 -10.80
N PRO A 421 28.06 -0.24 -12.07
CA PRO A 421 27.56 1.09 -12.38
C PRO A 421 26.12 1.28 -11.91
N TYR A 422 25.84 2.37 -11.21
CA TYR A 422 24.51 2.73 -10.71
C TYR A 422 23.40 2.65 -11.79
N LEU A 423 23.68 3.15 -13.01
CA LEU A 423 22.72 3.13 -14.13
C LEU A 423 22.31 1.73 -14.57
N ALA A 424 23.08 0.70 -14.25
CA ALA A 424 22.72 -0.69 -14.51
C ALA A 424 21.94 -1.29 -13.32
N ILE A 425 22.35 -0.96 -12.11
CA ILE A 425 21.79 -1.55 -10.89
C ILE A 425 20.41 -0.97 -10.55
N ALA A 426 20.20 0.33 -10.66
CA ALA A 426 18.92 0.93 -10.31
C ALA A 426 17.71 0.38 -11.09
N PRO A 427 17.76 0.26 -12.44
CA PRO A 427 16.67 -0.39 -13.19
C PRO A 427 16.54 -1.87 -12.87
N LEU A 428 17.65 -2.58 -12.63
CA LEU A 428 17.62 -3.99 -12.24
C LEU A 428 16.94 -4.20 -10.89
N VAL A 429 17.29 -3.40 -9.88
CA VAL A 429 16.64 -3.38 -8.56
C VAL A 429 15.14 -3.12 -8.70
N CYS A 430 14.75 -2.13 -9.48
CA CYS A 430 13.36 -1.79 -9.73
C CYS A 430 12.59 -2.96 -10.39
N LEU A 431 13.18 -3.63 -11.38
CA LEU A 431 12.61 -4.81 -12.05
C LEU A 431 12.49 -6.01 -11.10
N ILE A 432 13.54 -6.29 -10.33
CA ILE A 432 13.55 -7.40 -9.36
C ILE A 432 12.47 -7.16 -8.31
N SER A 433 12.40 -5.96 -7.72
CA SER A 433 11.39 -5.60 -6.73
C SER A 433 9.98 -5.80 -7.26
N GLY A 434 9.69 -5.30 -8.46
CA GLY A 434 8.38 -5.46 -9.08
C GLY A 434 8.05 -6.91 -9.46
N THR A 435 9.05 -7.72 -9.81
CA THR A 435 8.85 -9.14 -10.11
C THR A 435 8.63 -9.95 -8.84
N LEU A 436 9.38 -9.66 -7.79
CA LEU A 436 9.19 -10.28 -6.48
C LEU A 436 7.81 -9.96 -5.89
N THR A 437 7.31 -8.74 -6.08
CA THR A 437 5.95 -8.39 -5.63
C THR A 437 4.87 -9.21 -6.34
N GLU A 438 5.05 -9.51 -7.64
CA GLU A 438 4.12 -10.40 -8.36
C GLU A 438 4.08 -11.81 -7.76
N LEU A 439 5.20 -12.29 -7.21
CA LEU A 439 5.32 -13.61 -6.59
C LEU A 439 4.89 -13.62 -5.11
N ILE A 440 5.29 -12.60 -4.35
CA ILE A 440 5.02 -12.46 -2.91
C ILE A 440 3.58 -12.00 -2.65
N THR A 441 2.91 -11.44 -3.67
CA THR A 441 1.53 -10.93 -3.61
C THR A 441 1.30 -9.77 -2.61
N SER A 442 2.38 -9.12 -2.18
CA SER A 442 2.34 -8.00 -1.23
C SER A 442 3.50 -7.02 -1.47
N ASN A 443 3.18 -5.82 -1.95
CA ASN A 443 4.17 -4.75 -2.14
C ASN A 443 4.83 -4.31 -0.82
N ASN A 444 4.07 -4.27 0.28
CA ASN A 444 4.61 -3.90 1.59
C ASN A 444 5.59 -4.96 2.11
N ALA A 445 5.25 -6.25 2.04
CA ALA A 445 6.13 -7.33 2.46
C ALA A 445 7.41 -7.36 1.60
N THR A 446 7.28 -7.24 0.27
CA THR A 446 8.43 -7.17 -0.64
C THR A 446 9.37 -6.03 -0.25
N THR A 447 8.82 -4.84 0.01
CA THR A 447 9.62 -3.67 0.39
C THR A 447 10.32 -3.88 1.72
N THR A 448 9.63 -4.43 2.72
CA THR A 448 10.21 -4.72 4.04
C THR A 448 11.38 -5.69 3.96
N ILE A 449 11.29 -6.68 3.06
CA ILE A 449 12.36 -7.66 2.85
C ILE A 449 13.55 -7.05 2.09
N LEU A 450 13.26 -6.28 1.04
CA LEU A 450 14.30 -5.81 0.13
C LEU A 450 15.06 -4.59 0.64
N LEU A 451 14.42 -3.64 1.31
CA LEU A 451 15.08 -2.38 1.68
C LEU A 451 16.34 -2.58 2.53
N PRO A 452 16.37 -3.46 3.55
CA PRO A 452 17.62 -3.71 4.30
C PRO A 452 18.76 -4.20 3.40
N LEU A 453 18.46 -5.08 2.44
CA LEU A 453 19.45 -5.58 1.48
C LEU A 453 19.94 -4.47 0.55
N LEU A 454 19.03 -3.62 0.07
CA LEU A 454 19.39 -2.49 -0.82
C LEU A 454 20.25 -1.45 -0.09
N ILE A 455 20.04 -1.25 1.20
CA ILE A 455 20.90 -0.39 2.01
C ILE A 455 22.31 -0.97 2.04
N GLN A 456 22.47 -2.27 2.28
CA GLN A 456 23.78 -2.92 2.31
C GLN A 456 24.48 -2.86 0.94
N ILE A 457 23.74 -3.14 -0.15
CA ILE A 457 24.27 -3.01 -1.52
C ILE A 457 24.76 -1.57 -1.77
N ALA A 458 23.99 -0.56 -1.39
CA ALA A 458 24.36 0.83 -1.58
C ALA A 458 25.61 1.21 -0.76
N GLN A 459 25.74 0.68 0.45
CA GLN A 459 26.92 0.88 1.30
C GLN A 459 28.17 0.23 0.68
N THR A 460 28.06 -1.01 0.20
CA THR A 460 29.14 -1.71 -0.52
C THR A 460 29.57 -0.97 -1.79
N MET A 461 28.61 -0.47 -2.56
CA MET A 461 28.88 0.32 -3.77
C MET A 461 29.37 1.75 -3.49
N HIS A 462 29.47 2.16 -2.24
CA HIS A 462 29.80 3.54 -1.83
C HIS A 462 28.91 4.61 -2.48
N VAL A 463 27.63 4.29 -2.70
CA VAL A 463 26.62 5.22 -3.20
C VAL A 463 25.63 5.58 -2.10
N HIS A 464 24.95 6.73 -2.26
CA HIS A 464 23.93 7.14 -1.31
C HIS A 464 22.78 6.12 -1.27
N PRO A 465 22.37 5.60 -0.07
CA PRO A 465 21.39 4.50 0.02
C PRO A 465 20.05 4.79 -0.66
N LEU A 466 19.56 6.03 -0.63
CA LEU A 466 18.31 6.41 -1.30
C LEU A 466 18.35 6.19 -2.82
N LEU A 467 19.53 6.17 -3.44
CA LEU A 467 19.66 5.86 -4.86
C LEU A 467 19.22 4.44 -5.23
N LEU A 468 19.24 3.51 -4.27
CA LEU A 468 18.74 2.14 -4.46
C LEU A 468 17.42 1.88 -3.72
N MET A 469 17.25 2.47 -2.53
CA MET A 469 16.03 2.30 -1.74
C MET A 469 14.79 2.82 -2.48
N VAL A 470 14.86 4.02 -3.09
CA VAL A 470 13.73 4.62 -3.80
C VAL A 470 13.36 3.81 -5.04
N PRO A 471 14.29 3.44 -5.97
CA PRO A 471 13.98 2.53 -7.07
C PRO A 471 13.43 1.18 -6.61
N GLY A 472 13.95 0.61 -5.54
CA GLY A 472 13.45 -0.64 -4.96
C GLY A 472 12.01 -0.52 -4.45
N ALA A 473 11.72 0.52 -3.70
CA ALA A 473 10.38 0.78 -3.17
C ALA A 473 9.36 1.09 -4.28
N ILE A 474 9.70 1.95 -5.23
CA ILE A 474 8.83 2.23 -6.38
C ILE A 474 8.66 0.98 -7.23
N GLY A 475 9.74 0.23 -7.46
CA GLY A 475 9.69 -1.05 -8.18
C GLY A 475 8.68 -2.03 -7.58
N ALA A 476 8.66 -2.17 -6.26
CA ALA A 476 7.69 -3.02 -5.57
C ALA A 476 6.23 -2.60 -5.81
N GLN A 477 5.96 -1.34 -6.14
CA GLN A 477 4.64 -0.84 -6.50
C GLN A 477 4.27 -1.06 -7.98
N LEU A 478 5.26 -1.38 -8.86
CA LEU A 478 5.05 -1.65 -10.27
C LEU A 478 4.60 -3.11 -10.54
N ALA A 479 3.78 -3.67 -9.67
CA ALA A 479 3.24 -5.02 -9.77
C ALA A 479 1.87 -5.02 -10.47
N PHE A 480 1.87 -5.00 -11.79
CA PHE A 480 0.69 -4.79 -12.63
C PHE A 480 0.25 -6.01 -13.44
N MET A 481 1.05 -7.09 -13.50
CA MET A 481 0.82 -8.17 -14.46
C MET A 481 -0.16 -9.24 -13.95
N LEU A 482 -0.17 -9.51 -12.65
CA LEU A 482 -0.98 -10.58 -12.07
C LEU A 482 -2.11 -10.03 -11.18
N PRO A 483 -3.30 -10.65 -11.21
CA PRO A 483 -4.43 -10.26 -10.35
C PRO A 483 -4.10 -10.42 -8.86
N THR A 484 -3.29 -11.40 -8.51
CA THR A 484 -2.91 -11.72 -7.14
C THR A 484 -1.79 -10.83 -6.59
N ALA A 485 -1.08 -10.09 -7.44
CA ALA A 485 0.08 -9.28 -7.04
C ALA A 485 -0.25 -8.25 -5.95
N THR A 486 -1.41 -7.65 -6.03
CA THR A 486 -1.91 -6.70 -5.02
C THR A 486 -3.42 -6.86 -4.81
N PRO A 487 -3.95 -6.54 -3.61
CA PRO A 487 -5.39 -6.57 -3.38
C PRO A 487 -6.19 -5.66 -4.33
N SER A 488 -5.60 -4.53 -4.75
CA SER A 488 -6.22 -3.61 -5.72
C SER A 488 -6.44 -4.27 -7.08
N ASN A 489 -5.47 -5.05 -7.55
CA ASN A 489 -5.57 -5.82 -8.80
C ASN A 489 -6.68 -6.88 -8.70
N THR A 490 -6.77 -7.57 -7.57
CA THR A 490 -7.83 -8.55 -7.30
C THR A 490 -9.21 -7.91 -7.38
N VAL A 491 -9.41 -6.72 -6.80
CA VAL A 491 -10.69 -5.98 -6.87
C VAL A 491 -11.10 -5.72 -8.32
N GLY A 492 -10.17 -5.30 -9.18
CA GLY A 492 -10.48 -5.11 -10.60
C GLY A 492 -10.77 -6.42 -11.34
N PHE A 493 -9.97 -7.44 -11.09
CA PHE A 493 -10.13 -8.75 -11.75
C PHE A 493 -11.46 -9.42 -11.41
N THR A 494 -11.93 -9.31 -10.15
CA THR A 494 -13.21 -9.89 -9.71
C THR A 494 -14.44 -9.25 -10.37
N THR A 495 -14.31 -8.11 -11.05
CA THR A 495 -15.39 -7.51 -11.83
C THR A 495 -15.76 -8.33 -13.08
N GLY A 496 -14.87 -9.23 -13.54
CA GLY A 496 -15.08 -10.06 -14.73
C GLY A 496 -14.95 -9.32 -16.07
N HIS A 497 -14.56 -8.04 -16.07
CA HIS A 497 -14.38 -7.26 -17.29
C HIS A 497 -12.99 -7.37 -17.91
N ILE A 498 -12.02 -7.86 -17.18
CA ILE A 498 -10.61 -7.99 -17.61
C ILE A 498 -10.10 -9.41 -17.46
N ASP A 499 -9.26 -9.81 -18.39
CA ASP A 499 -8.55 -11.09 -18.40
C ASP A 499 -7.09 -10.93 -17.93
N ILE A 500 -6.46 -12.02 -17.49
CA ILE A 500 -5.02 -12.03 -17.13
C ILE A 500 -4.15 -11.55 -18.31
N LYS A 501 -4.54 -11.90 -19.55
CA LYS A 501 -3.84 -11.47 -20.76
C LYS A 501 -3.84 -9.94 -20.93
N ASP A 502 -4.97 -9.29 -20.59
CA ASP A 502 -5.09 -7.84 -20.65
C ASP A 502 -4.18 -7.18 -19.61
N MET A 503 -4.13 -7.75 -18.40
CA MET A 503 -3.25 -7.28 -17.33
C MET A 503 -1.77 -7.43 -17.72
N ILE A 504 -1.35 -8.59 -18.21
CA ILE A 504 0.04 -8.82 -18.64
C ILE A 504 0.42 -7.85 -19.76
N LYS A 505 -0.42 -7.72 -20.79
CA LYS A 505 -0.15 -6.85 -21.95
C LYS A 505 0.01 -5.39 -21.55
N THR A 506 -0.90 -4.87 -20.75
CA THR A 506 -0.89 -3.47 -20.32
C THR A 506 0.12 -3.23 -19.20
N GLY A 507 0.15 -4.15 -18.21
CA GLY A 507 1.01 -4.07 -17.05
C GLY A 507 2.50 -4.16 -17.37
N LEU A 508 2.89 -5.00 -18.34
CA LEU A 508 4.28 -5.10 -18.77
C LEU A 508 4.79 -3.79 -19.37
N VAL A 509 3.99 -3.18 -20.28
CA VAL A 509 4.37 -1.90 -20.91
C VAL A 509 4.45 -0.80 -19.85
N LEU A 510 3.50 -0.76 -18.93
CA LEU A 510 3.48 0.22 -17.84
C LEU A 510 4.65 0.00 -16.86
N LYS A 511 4.98 -1.24 -16.53
CA LYS A 511 6.14 -1.59 -15.69
C LYS A 511 7.44 -1.08 -16.33
N VAL A 512 7.64 -1.33 -17.62
CA VAL A 512 8.81 -0.82 -18.36
C VAL A 512 8.86 0.71 -18.34
N ALA A 513 7.73 1.37 -18.60
CA ALA A 513 7.64 2.84 -18.51
C ALA A 513 8.00 3.34 -17.09
N GLY A 514 7.56 2.64 -16.04
CA GLY A 514 7.89 2.96 -14.65
C GLY A 514 9.37 2.81 -14.35
N VAL A 515 9.98 1.72 -14.76
CA VAL A 515 11.43 1.49 -14.60
C VAL A 515 12.24 2.58 -15.29
N VAL A 516 11.89 2.91 -16.55
CA VAL A 516 12.55 3.99 -17.30
C VAL A 516 12.38 5.33 -16.57
N ALA A 517 11.15 5.66 -16.14
CA ALA A 517 10.88 6.91 -15.44
C ALA A 517 11.72 7.05 -14.16
N VAL A 518 11.78 6.00 -13.33
CA VAL A 518 12.55 6.03 -12.06
C VAL A 518 14.05 6.11 -12.35
N THR A 519 14.56 5.37 -13.36
CA THR A 519 15.97 5.38 -13.72
C THR A 519 16.45 6.77 -14.14
N PHE A 520 15.61 7.56 -14.81
CA PHE A 520 15.95 8.93 -15.19
C PHE A 520 15.66 9.96 -14.12
N LEU A 521 14.53 9.83 -13.39
CA LEU A 521 14.15 10.81 -12.38
C LEU A 521 15.02 10.73 -11.11
N MET A 522 15.49 9.54 -10.74
CA MET A 522 16.27 9.40 -9.51
C MET A 522 17.62 10.14 -9.55
N PRO A 523 18.49 10.00 -10.59
CA PRO A 523 19.73 10.73 -10.64
C PRO A 523 19.58 12.24 -11.00
N THR A 524 18.39 12.67 -11.43
CA THR A 524 18.10 14.07 -11.77
C THR A 524 17.32 14.76 -10.67
N LEU A 525 16.00 14.63 -10.68
CA LEU A 525 15.12 15.23 -9.68
C LEU A 525 15.37 14.67 -8.28
N GLY A 526 15.59 13.35 -8.16
CA GLY A 526 15.87 12.69 -6.89
C GLY A 526 17.16 13.19 -6.25
N ALA A 527 18.21 13.42 -7.05
CA ALA A 527 19.46 13.97 -6.55
C ALA A 527 19.28 15.37 -5.94
N ILE A 528 18.45 16.22 -6.57
CA ILE A 528 18.15 17.56 -6.06
C ILE A 528 17.28 17.49 -4.79
N VAL A 529 16.21 16.68 -4.82
CA VAL A 529 15.22 16.61 -3.75
C VAL A 529 15.78 15.94 -2.49
N PHE A 530 16.51 14.84 -2.68
CA PHE A 530 17.11 14.05 -1.59
C PHE A 530 18.57 14.44 -1.30
N ARG A 531 19.15 15.42 -2.05
CA ARG A 531 20.52 15.92 -1.89
C ARG A 531 21.60 14.82 -1.92
N THR A 532 21.38 13.79 -2.72
CA THR A 532 22.28 12.64 -2.76
C THR A 532 23.70 12.98 -3.24
N ASP A 533 23.90 14.08 -3.96
CA ASP A 533 25.21 14.50 -4.47
C ASP A 533 26.13 15.10 -3.38
N ARG A 534 25.57 15.80 -2.38
CA ARG A 534 26.35 16.44 -1.32
C ARG A 534 26.84 15.45 -0.28
N GLN A 535 26.05 14.47 0.05
CA GLN A 535 26.31 13.48 1.10
C GLN A 535 27.32 12.42 0.67
N VAL A 536 27.48 12.12 -0.62
CA VAL A 536 28.54 11.20 -1.11
C VAL A 536 29.94 11.70 -0.76
N LEU A 537 30.16 13.02 -0.68
CA LEU A 537 31.43 13.61 -0.29
C LEU A 537 31.69 13.47 1.22
N ASP A 538 30.68 13.69 2.05
CA ASP A 538 30.79 13.56 3.52
C ASP A 538 30.88 12.10 3.97
N TRP A 539 30.16 11.21 3.31
CA TRP A 539 30.25 9.75 3.55
C TRP A 539 31.64 9.18 3.24
N LYS A 540 32.26 9.62 2.13
CA LYS A 540 33.64 9.27 1.81
C LYS A 540 34.63 9.81 2.84
N LEU A 541 34.34 10.94 3.46
CA LEU A 541 35.17 11.52 4.54
C LEU A 541 34.96 10.80 5.87
N GLN A 542 33.74 10.41 6.22
CA GLN A 542 33.45 9.63 7.43
C GLN A 542 34.05 8.23 7.38
N LEU A 543 33.94 7.52 6.27
CA LEU A 543 34.58 6.20 6.08
C LEU A 543 36.12 6.28 6.05
N ARG A 544 36.72 7.41 5.64
CA ARG A 544 38.19 7.63 5.77
C ARG A 544 38.62 7.89 7.19
N ASN A 545 37.77 8.41 8.04
CA ASN A 545 38.11 8.71 9.45
C ASN A 545 37.83 7.54 10.40
N CYS A 546 37.13 6.47 9.91
CA CYS A 546 36.91 5.22 10.67
C CYS A 546 37.90 4.11 10.29
N LYS A 547 38.82 4.34 9.35
CA LYS A 547 40.02 3.53 9.11
C LYS A 547 41.24 4.21 9.79
#